data_9502d2700b8ddb0ba1235fd897c071ba
#
_entry.id   9502d2700b8ddb0ba1235fd897c071ba
#
_cell.length_a   1.000
_cell.length_b   1.000
_cell.length_c   1.000
_cell.angle_alpha   90.00
_cell.angle_beta   90.00
_cell.angle_gamma   90.00
#
_symmetry.space_group_name_H-M   'P 1'
#
loop_
_entity.id
_entity.type
_entity.pdbx_description
1 polymer ?
#
loop_
_entity_poly.entity_id
_entity_poly.type
_entity_poly.pdbx_seq_one_letter_code
_entity_poly.pdbx_strand_id
1 'polypeptide(L)'
;MKTRYTHGGDEHIFVEVDEEMSLQAFFHSLTLANSLREEKINGVTEICPANASFQVKFDPGQIPPDEMLAKLKELEGSQAETKSVIDTRIIEVPVYYQDPWTQETLMKFRDRHQDPNSTDIEYAAEINGFNSVDQFIKAHSGAPWIVTMVGFVAGLPFLFQLVDRARQIEVPKYLRPRTDTPKLTVGYGG
;
A
#
# COMPACT_ATOMS: atom_id res chain seq x y z
N MET A 1 -9.70 -11.78 -9.26
CA MET A 1 -10.07 -10.42 -8.81
C MET A 1 -11.42 -10.06 -9.39
N LYS A 2 -12.27 -9.42 -8.64
CA LYS A 2 -13.58 -8.91 -9.10
C LYS A 2 -13.68 -7.47 -8.61
N THR A 3 -13.49 -6.53 -9.51
CA THR A 3 -13.55 -5.12 -9.19
C THR A 3 -14.93 -4.71 -8.68
N ARG A 4 -14.96 -3.97 -7.60
CA ARG A 4 -16.18 -3.38 -7.03
C ARG A 4 -16.15 -1.86 -7.23
N TYR A 5 -17.31 -1.32 -7.54
CA TYR A 5 -17.51 0.11 -7.72
C TYR A 5 -18.56 0.59 -6.73
N THR A 6 -18.19 1.60 -5.94
CA THR A 6 -19.08 2.15 -4.90
C THR A 6 -19.15 3.67 -5.05
N HIS A 7 -20.37 4.21 -5.08
CA HIS A 7 -20.55 5.66 -5.06
C HIS A 7 -20.18 6.24 -3.70
N GLY A 8 -19.36 7.29 -3.70
CA GLY A 8 -19.01 8.09 -2.54
C GLY A 8 -19.73 9.43 -2.56
N GLY A 9 -21.06 9.41 -2.37
CA GLY A 9 -21.91 10.55 -2.66
C GLY A 9 -22.06 10.78 -4.17
N ASP A 10 -22.31 12.02 -4.57
CA ASP A 10 -22.63 12.39 -5.97
C ASP A 10 -21.37 12.64 -6.82
N GLU A 11 -20.23 12.90 -6.19
CA GLU A 11 -19.01 13.38 -6.84
C GLU A 11 -17.87 12.36 -6.87
N HIS A 12 -18.03 11.18 -6.27
CA HIS A 12 -16.96 10.20 -6.13
C HIS A 12 -17.41 8.79 -6.50
N ILE A 13 -16.51 8.05 -7.14
CA ILE A 13 -16.60 6.60 -7.29
C ILE A 13 -15.34 5.98 -6.71
N PHE A 14 -15.51 5.09 -5.74
CA PHE A 14 -14.46 4.24 -5.21
C PHE A 14 -14.38 2.96 -6.03
N VAL A 15 -13.21 2.67 -6.57
CA VAL A 15 -12.90 1.49 -7.38
C VAL A 15 -12.00 0.59 -6.58
N GLU A 16 -12.52 -0.52 -6.10
CA GLU A 16 -11.80 -1.53 -5.34
C GLU A 16 -11.52 -2.74 -6.24
N VAL A 17 -10.26 -2.90 -6.59
CA VAL A 17 -9.81 -3.94 -7.52
C VAL A 17 -9.77 -5.31 -6.87
N ASP A 18 -9.35 -5.37 -5.60
CA ASP A 18 -9.33 -6.59 -4.80
C ASP A 18 -9.49 -6.25 -3.32
N GLU A 19 -9.99 -7.19 -2.53
CA GLU A 19 -10.04 -7.08 -1.06
C GLU A 19 -8.67 -7.30 -0.44
N GLU A 20 -7.81 -8.10 -1.09
CA GLU A 20 -6.45 -8.33 -0.66
C GLU A 20 -5.47 -7.32 -1.27
N MET A 21 -4.62 -6.76 -0.44
CA MET A 21 -3.49 -5.95 -0.88
C MET A 21 -2.39 -6.87 -1.41
N SER A 22 -2.24 -6.93 -2.73
CA SER A 22 -1.19 -7.70 -3.42
C SER A 22 -0.53 -6.86 -4.50
N LEU A 23 0.69 -7.26 -4.93
CA LEU A 23 1.34 -6.62 -6.07
C LEU A 23 0.51 -6.72 -7.34
N GLN A 24 -0.22 -7.82 -7.54
CA GLN A 24 -1.09 -7.99 -8.68
C GLN A 24 -2.26 -7.00 -8.65
N ALA A 25 -2.92 -6.84 -7.50
CA ALA A 25 -4.00 -5.88 -7.32
C ALA A 25 -3.50 -4.44 -7.49
N PHE A 26 -2.30 -4.14 -6.95
CA PHE A 26 -1.65 -2.84 -7.13
C PHE A 26 -1.41 -2.51 -8.61
N PHE A 27 -0.77 -3.42 -9.36
CA PHE A 27 -0.50 -3.15 -10.78
C PHE A 27 -1.77 -3.01 -11.60
N HIS A 28 -2.80 -3.80 -11.30
CA HIS A 28 -4.09 -3.66 -11.98
C HIS A 28 -4.76 -2.31 -11.66
N SER A 29 -4.81 -1.92 -10.38
CA SER A 29 -5.33 -0.63 -9.93
C SER A 29 -4.58 0.54 -10.59
N LEU A 30 -3.25 0.49 -10.60
CA LEU A 30 -2.41 1.54 -11.20
C LEU A 30 -2.63 1.65 -12.70
N THR A 31 -2.71 0.50 -13.41
CA THR A 31 -2.98 0.47 -14.84
C THR A 31 -4.32 1.13 -15.17
N LEU A 32 -5.37 0.74 -14.47
CA LEU A 32 -6.71 1.31 -14.68
C LEU A 32 -6.75 2.81 -14.36
N ALA A 33 -6.11 3.23 -13.27
CA ALA A 33 -6.01 4.65 -12.91
C ALA A 33 -5.21 5.47 -13.96
N ASN A 34 -4.15 4.89 -14.53
CA ASN A 34 -3.36 5.56 -15.56
C ASN A 34 -4.14 5.68 -16.87
N SER A 35 -4.83 4.62 -17.30
CA SER A 35 -5.70 4.69 -18.50
C SER A 35 -6.80 5.73 -18.33
N LEU A 36 -7.39 5.80 -17.14
CA LEU A 36 -8.38 6.85 -16.87
C LEU A 36 -7.78 8.26 -17.00
N ARG A 37 -6.51 8.45 -16.60
CA ARG A 37 -5.80 9.73 -16.81
C ARG A 37 -5.56 10.06 -18.27
N GLU A 38 -5.21 9.03 -19.06
CA GLU A 38 -4.93 9.17 -20.50
C GLU A 38 -6.18 9.51 -21.29
N GLU A 39 -7.35 8.99 -20.91
CA GLU A 39 -8.64 9.28 -21.53
C GLU A 39 -9.08 10.73 -21.39
N LYS A 40 -8.57 11.46 -20.40
CA LYS A 40 -8.90 12.89 -20.15
C LYS A 40 -10.39 13.18 -20.18
N ILE A 41 -11.18 12.31 -19.51
CA ILE A 41 -12.64 12.44 -19.46
C ILE A 41 -13.03 13.80 -18.88
N ASN A 42 -13.84 14.53 -19.63
CA ASN A 42 -14.35 15.82 -19.18
C ASN A 42 -15.18 15.64 -17.90
N GLY A 43 -14.94 16.48 -16.91
CA GLY A 43 -15.59 16.39 -15.59
C GLY A 43 -14.78 15.60 -14.56
N VAL A 44 -13.82 14.76 -14.92
CA VAL A 44 -12.91 14.13 -13.94
C VAL A 44 -11.95 15.18 -13.39
N THR A 45 -11.96 15.38 -12.07
CA THR A 45 -11.19 16.43 -11.39
C THR A 45 -10.00 15.87 -10.60
N GLU A 46 -10.11 14.63 -10.09
CA GLU A 46 -9.05 14.03 -9.30
C GLU A 46 -9.10 12.50 -9.41
N ILE A 47 -7.92 11.86 -9.40
CA ILE A 47 -7.76 10.41 -9.32
C ILE A 47 -6.75 10.13 -8.21
N CYS A 48 -7.24 9.55 -7.12
CA CYS A 48 -6.45 9.21 -5.93
C CYS A 48 -6.15 7.72 -5.87
N PRO A 49 -4.96 7.26 -6.30
CA PRO A 49 -4.59 5.87 -6.22
C PRO A 49 -4.26 5.44 -4.78
N ALA A 50 -4.53 4.18 -4.47
CA ALA A 50 -4.13 3.47 -3.28
C ALA A 50 -3.54 2.10 -3.67
N ASN A 51 -3.33 1.18 -2.70
CA ASN A 51 -2.70 -0.12 -3.00
C ASN A 51 -3.53 -0.96 -3.99
N ALA A 52 -4.69 -1.44 -3.56
CA ALA A 52 -5.57 -2.31 -4.36
C ALA A 52 -6.85 -1.58 -4.82
N SER A 53 -6.81 -0.26 -4.86
CA SER A 53 -7.97 0.58 -5.15
C SER A 53 -7.56 1.97 -5.62
N PHE A 54 -8.51 2.72 -6.16
CA PHE A 54 -8.38 4.16 -6.37
C PHE A 54 -9.75 4.83 -6.24
N GLN A 55 -9.75 6.13 -6.00
CA GLN A 55 -10.95 6.93 -5.99
C GLN A 55 -10.92 7.93 -7.13
N VAL A 56 -12.04 8.10 -7.80
CA VAL A 56 -12.24 9.12 -8.82
C VAL A 56 -13.17 10.18 -8.27
N LYS A 57 -12.74 11.44 -8.35
CA LYS A 57 -13.59 12.60 -8.14
C LYS A 57 -13.97 13.21 -9.48
N PHE A 58 -15.24 13.56 -9.63
CA PHE A 58 -15.76 14.17 -10.86
C PHE A 58 -16.84 15.19 -10.56
N ASP A 59 -17.11 16.06 -11.53
CA ASP A 59 -18.19 17.05 -11.50
C ASP A 59 -19.45 16.45 -12.11
N PRO A 60 -20.50 16.14 -11.32
CA PRO A 60 -21.73 15.54 -11.83
C PRO A 60 -22.53 16.47 -12.77
N GLY A 61 -22.22 17.76 -12.78
CA GLY A 61 -22.77 18.71 -13.76
C GLY A 61 -22.19 18.57 -15.16
N GLN A 62 -21.01 17.94 -15.28
CA GLN A 62 -20.34 17.68 -16.55
C GLN A 62 -20.46 16.21 -17.02
N ILE A 63 -20.43 15.27 -16.09
CA ILE A 63 -20.63 13.85 -16.36
C ILE A 63 -21.52 13.23 -15.29
N PRO A 64 -22.69 12.66 -15.65
CA PRO A 64 -23.56 11.99 -14.70
C PRO A 64 -22.87 10.78 -14.03
N PRO A 65 -23.16 10.48 -12.74
CA PRO A 65 -22.54 9.37 -12.02
C PRO A 65 -22.64 8.01 -12.72
N ASP A 66 -23.79 7.70 -13.31
CA ASP A 66 -24.00 6.44 -14.04
C ASP A 66 -23.16 6.35 -15.31
N GLU A 67 -22.97 7.48 -16.01
CA GLU A 67 -22.10 7.55 -17.19
C GLU A 67 -20.63 7.39 -16.79
N MET A 68 -20.20 8.05 -15.69
CA MET A 68 -18.85 7.89 -15.17
C MET A 68 -18.58 6.42 -14.78
N LEU A 69 -19.53 5.78 -14.11
CA LEU A 69 -19.45 4.36 -13.77
C LEU A 69 -19.36 3.46 -15.01
N ALA A 70 -20.15 3.75 -16.04
CA ALA A 70 -20.10 2.99 -17.30
C ALA A 70 -18.75 3.09 -17.97
N LYS A 71 -18.15 4.29 -18.01
CA LYS A 71 -16.80 4.52 -18.56
C LYS A 71 -15.71 3.77 -17.79
N LEU A 72 -15.77 3.75 -16.46
CA LEU A 72 -14.82 2.98 -15.65
C LEU A 72 -14.89 1.47 -15.96
N LYS A 73 -16.08 0.91 -16.12
CA LYS A 73 -16.28 -0.50 -16.50
C LYS A 73 -15.82 -0.80 -17.92
N GLU A 74 -16.02 0.13 -18.84
CA GLU A 74 -15.53 0.03 -20.22
C GLU A 74 -14.01 -0.01 -20.27
N LEU A 75 -13.34 0.89 -19.53
CA LEU A 75 -11.88 0.93 -19.42
C LEU A 75 -11.34 -0.38 -18.82
N GLU A 76 -11.93 -0.89 -17.75
CA GLU A 76 -11.52 -2.18 -17.16
C GLU A 76 -11.65 -3.31 -18.19
N GLY A 77 -12.76 -3.37 -18.93
CA GLY A 77 -13.01 -4.41 -19.95
C GLY A 77 -12.02 -4.35 -21.11
N SER A 78 -11.55 -3.15 -21.47
CA SER A 78 -10.59 -2.97 -22.59
C SER A 78 -9.14 -3.33 -22.21
N GLN A 79 -8.82 -3.40 -20.90
CA GLN A 79 -7.44 -3.59 -20.43
C GLN A 79 -7.03 -5.04 -20.21
N ALA A 80 -7.92 -5.99 -20.37
CA ALA A 80 -7.68 -7.42 -20.10
C ALA A 80 -6.43 -8.00 -20.78
N GLU A 81 -5.84 -7.32 -21.78
CA GLU A 81 -4.69 -7.78 -22.57
C GLU A 81 -3.48 -6.80 -22.55
N THR A 82 -3.56 -5.68 -21.84
CA THR A 82 -2.51 -4.65 -21.93
C THR A 82 -1.40 -4.91 -20.90
N LYS A 83 -0.19 -5.20 -21.37
CA LYS A 83 1.02 -5.19 -20.54
C LYS A 83 1.42 -3.75 -20.25
N SER A 84 1.18 -3.30 -19.02
CA SER A 84 1.66 -1.98 -18.59
C SER A 84 3.15 -2.01 -18.31
N VAL A 85 3.86 -1.05 -18.88
CA VAL A 85 5.25 -0.75 -18.53
C VAL A 85 5.23 0.48 -17.62
N ILE A 86 5.91 0.40 -16.48
CA ILE A 86 6.01 1.47 -15.51
C ILE A 86 7.47 1.90 -15.43
N ASP A 87 7.73 3.17 -15.72
CA ASP A 87 9.04 3.76 -15.52
C ASP A 87 9.27 3.97 -14.02
N THR A 88 10.34 3.40 -13.51
CA THR A 88 10.70 3.50 -12.09
C THR A 88 12.15 3.93 -11.92
N ARG A 89 12.51 4.30 -10.69
CA ARG A 89 13.90 4.53 -10.29
C ARG A 89 14.20 3.78 -9.00
N ILE A 90 15.41 3.25 -8.89
CA ILE A 90 15.90 2.64 -7.64
C ILE A 90 16.57 3.73 -6.80
N ILE A 91 16.23 3.75 -5.51
CA ILE A 91 16.87 4.60 -4.51
C ILE A 91 17.37 3.68 -3.40
N GLU A 92 18.68 3.73 -3.11
CA GLU A 92 19.26 3.02 -1.98
C GLU A 92 19.11 3.87 -0.72
N VAL A 93 18.52 3.30 0.32
CA VAL A 93 18.33 3.95 1.62
C VAL A 93 19.06 3.13 2.68
N PRO A 94 20.07 3.71 3.39
CA PRO A 94 20.71 3.01 4.49
C PRO A 94 19.74 2.83 5.65
N VAL A 95 19.68 1.63 6.21
CA VAL A 95 18.82 1.28 7.34
C VAL A 95 19.66 0.79 8.51
N TYR A 96 19.49 1.42 9.68
CA TYR A 96 20.11 0.98 10.91
C TYR A 96 19.12 0.12 11.70
N TYR A 97 19.32 -1.19 11.67
CA TYR A 97 18.51 -2.15 12.41
C TYR A 97 18.89 -2.19 13.89
N GLN A 98 17.93 -2.53 14.75
CA GLN A 98 18.13 -2.64 16.21
C GLN A 98 18.69 -1.36 16.83
N ASP A 99 18.25 -0.22 16.33
CA ASP A 99 18.71 1.08 16.79
C ASP A 99 18.17 1.42 18.20
N PRO A 100 18.89 2.25 18.98
CA PRO A 100 18.51 2.55 20.35
C PRO A 100 17.24 3.42 20.45
N TRP A 101 16.91 4.22 19.46
CA TRP A 101 15.76 5.15 19.49
C TRP A 101 14.44 4.41 19.30
N THR A 102 14.36 3.47 18.38
CA THR A 102 13.17 2.63 18.23
C THR A 102 13.03 1.68 19.43
N GLN A 103 14.15 1.21 20.00
CA GLN A 103 14.16 0.42 21.23
C GLN A 103 13.60 1.24 22.43
N GLU A 104 14.01 2.47 22.59
CA GLU A 104 13.48 3.35 23.63
C GLU A 104 11.97 3.56 23.47
N THR A 105 11.51 3.78 22.22
CA THR A 105 10.09 3.94 21.93
C THR A 105 9.31 2.65 22.20
N LEU A 106 9.86 1.48 21.84
CA LEU A 106 9.28 0.19 22.21
C LEU A 106 9.04 0.10 23.70
N MET A 107 10.03 0.49 24.51
CA MET A 107 9.92 0.41 25.99
C MET A 107 8.84 1.35 26.54
N LYS A 108 8.59 2.51 25.91
CA LYS A 108 7.47 3.42 26.29
C LYS A 108 6.10 2.81 26.06
N PHE A 109 5.97 1.94 25.04
CA PHE A 109 4.71 1.32 24.61
C PHE A 109 4.66 -0.19 24.81
N ARG A 110 5.52 -0.71 25.68
CA ARG A 110 5.70 -2.15 25.92
C ARG A 110 4.39 -2.88 26.25
N ASP A 111 3.50 -2.25 26.98
CA ASP A 111 2.19 -2.78 27.36
C ASP A 111 1.22 -2.95 26.18
N ARG A 112 1.57 -2.43 25.00
CA ARG A 112 0.76 -2.51 23.76
C ARG A 112 1.28 -3.56 22.79
N HIS A 113 2.46 -4.10 23.03
CA HIS A 113 3.09 -5.10 22.16
C HIS A 113 2.38 -6.46 22.30
N GLN A 114 2.23 -7.21 21.19
CA GLN A 114 1.61 -8.54 21.18
C GLN A 114 2.40 -9.55 22.03
N ASP A 115 3.73 -9.48 21.98
CA ASP A 115 4.61 -10.24 22.86
C ASP A 115 5.42 -9.29 23.76
N PRO A 116 5.09 -9.19 25.05
CA PRO A 116 5.79 -8.29 25.96
C PRO A 116 7.25 -8.70 26.26
N ASN A 117 7.72 -9.85 25.81
CA ASN A 117 9.09 -10.31 26.05
C ASN A 117 10.02 -10.08 24.87
N SER A 118 9.48 -9.91 23.65
CA SER A 118 10.26 -9.71 22.44
C SER A 118 10.43 -8.23 22.08
N THR A 119 11.43 -7.91 21.30
CA THR A 119 11.52 -6.63 20.58
C THR A 119 10.66 -6.67 19.32
N ASP A 120 10.38 -5.51 18.71
CA ASP A 120 9.62 -5.43 17.45
C ASP A 120 10.22 -6.33 16.37
N ILE A 121 11.55 -6.31 16.23
CA ILE A 121 12.24 -7.08 15.19
C ILE A 121 12.33 -8.58 15.52
N GLU A 122 12.48 -8.95 16.79
CA GLU A 122 12.44 -10.36 17.22
C GLU A 122 11.06 -10.95 16.98
N TYR A 123 10.01 -10.23 17.37
CA TYR A 123 8.64 -10.64 17.12
C TYR A 123 8.34 -10.77 15.62
N ALA A 124 8.75 -9.77 14.81
CA ALA A 124 8.59 -9.84 13.35
C ALA A 124 9.33 -11.03 12.73
N ALA A 125 10.52 -11.35 13.23
CA ALA A 125 11.29 -12.53 12.79
C ALA A 125 10.54 -13.83 13.13
N GLU A 126 10.08 -13.97 14.36
CA GLU A 126 9.42 -15.18 14.86
C GLU A 126 8.11 -15.48 14.10
N ILE A 127 7.20 -14.50 13.98
CA ILE A 127 5.90 -14.73 13.34
C ILE A 127 6.00 -14.97 11.82
N ASN A 128 7.12 -14.57 11.19
CA ASN A 128 7.41 -14.85 9.79
C ASN A 128 8.29 -16.12 9.60
N GLY A 129 8.53 -16.89 10.67
CA GLY A 129 9.23 -18.18 10.61
C GLY A 129 10.75 -18.08 10.41
N PHE A 130 11.36 -16.92 10.70
CA PHE A 130 12.81 -16.76 10.69
C PHE A 130 13.42 -17.29 11.99
N ASN A 131 14.53 -18.01 11.90
CA ASN A 131 15.22 -18.56 13.07
C ASN A 131 16.08 -17.52 13.82
N SER A 132 16.28 -16.35 13.25
CA SER A 132 17.05 -15.26 13.88
C SER A 132 16.71 -13.90 13.27
N VAL A 133 17.00 -12.83 14.01
CA VAL A 133 16.92 -11.44 13.53
C VAL A 133 17.81 -11.22 12.31
N ASP A 134 18.98 -11.83 12.24
CA ASP A 134 19.88 -11.71 11.07
C ASP A 134 19.23 -12.29 9.79
N GLN A 135 18.49 -13.38 9.91
CA GLN A 135 17.75 -13.94 8.77
C GLN A 135 16.61 -13.02 8.33
N PHE A 136 15.90 -12.43 9.28
CA PHE A 136 14.89 -11.42 8.99
C PHE A 136 15.51 -10.20 8.28
N ILE A 137 16.59 -9.63 8.80
CA ILE A 137 17.31 -8.49 8.21
C ILE A 137 17.75 -8.84 6.78
N LYS A 138 18.30 -10.01 6.57
CA LYS A 138 18.71 -10.47 5.23
C LYS A 138 17.54 -10.61 4.27
N ALA A 139 16.39 -11.10 4.74
CA ALA A 139 15.18 -11.18 3.93
C ALA A 139 14.62 -9.79 3.62
N HIS A 140 14.54 -8.90 4.63
CA HIS A 140 14.04 -7.53 4.49
C HIS A 140 14.89 -6.67 3.52
N SER A 141 16.21 -6.80 3.57
CA SER A 141 17.13 -6.05 2.71
C SER A 141 17.49 -6.77 1.40
N GLY A 142 17.06 -8.02 1.23
CA GLY A 142 17.51 -8.90 0.14
C GLY A 142 16.79 -8.74 -1.19
N ALA A 143 15.75 -7.91 -1.27
CA ALA A 143 15.04 -7.60 -2.50
C ALA A 143 14.54 -6.15 -2.50
N PRO A 144 14.33 -5.55 -3.68
CA PRO A 144 13.80 -4.20 -3.79
C PRO A 144 12.39 -4.09 -3.21
N TRP A 145 12.03 -2.88 -2.81
CA TRP A 145 10.68 -2.49 -2.39
C TRP A 145 10.11 -1.50 -3.40
N ILE A 146 8.86 -1.69 -3.78
CA ILE A 146 8.14 -0.75 -4.63
C ILE A 146 7.19 0.09 -3.79
N VAL A 147 7.19 1.41 -4.01
CA VAL A 147 6.19 2.29 -3.41
C VAL A 147 4.87 2.10 -4.13
N THR A 148 3.86 1.65 -3.42
CA THR A 148 2.53 1.35 -3.96
C THR A 148 1.51 2.45 -3.67
N MET A 149 1.74 3.21 -2.62
CA MET A 149 0.88 4.33 -2.23
C MET A 149 1.70 5.36 -1.45
N VAL A 150 1.34 6.62 -1.57
CA VAL A 150 1.76 7.69 -0.65
C VAL A 150 0.50 8.24 -0.01
N GLY A 151 0.33 8.04 1.29
CA GLY A 151 -0.93 8.40 1.94
C GLY A 151 -0.94 8.20 3.45
N PHE A 152 -2.11 8.17 4.04
CA PHE A 152 -2.39 8.21 5.47
C PHE A 152 -1.95 9.54 6.11
N VAL A 153 -0.70 9.93 5.94
CA VAL A 153 -0.18 11.29 6.20
C VAL A 153 0.63 11.75 5.00
N ALA A 154 0.78 13.05 4.83
CA ALA A 154 1.50 13.62 3.69
C ALA A 154 2.96 13.10 3.65
N GLY A 155 3.33 12.52 2.50
CA GLY A 155 4.68 12.04 2.25
C GLY A 155 5.03 10.67 2.84
N LEU A 156 4.09 9.95 3.47
CA LEU A 156 4.34 8.58 3.96
C LEU A 156 4.22 7.57 2.81
N PRO A 157 5.32 6.90 2.42
CA PRO A 157 5.26 5.85 1.41
C PRO A 157 4.85 4.51 2.04
N PHE A 158 3.92 3.83 1.39
CA PHE A 158 3.63 2.43 1.63
C PHE A 158 4.35 1.60 0.57
N LEU A 159 4.95 0.48 1.00
CA LEU A 159 5.82 -0.30 0.14
C LEU A 159 5.46 -1.79 0.20
N PHE A 160 5.63 -2.46 -0.94
CA PHE A 160 5.65 -3.91 -1.03
C PHE A 160 7.03 -4.39 -1.48
N GLN A 161 7.52 -5.46 -0.88
CA GLN A 161 8.74 -6.08 -1.34
C GLN A 161 8.49 -6.83 -2.66
N LEU A 162 9.41 -6.73 -3.60
CA LEU A 162 9.31 -7.43 -4.89
C LEU A 162 9.74 -8.89 -4.75
N VAL A 163 8.95 -9.65 -4.02
CA VAL A 163 9.10 -11.10 -3.81
C VAL A 163 7.75 -11.78 -3.98
N ASP A 164 7.76 -13.12 -4.16
CA ASP A 164 6.55 -13.91 -4.22
C ASP A 164 5.69 -13.76 -2.95
N ARG A 165 4.37 -13.91 -3.08
CA ARG A 165 3.41 -13.78 -1.98
C ARG A 165 3.81 -14.60 -0.73
N ALA A 166 4.26 -15.82 -0.93
CA ALA A 166 4.70 -16.72 0.15
C ALA A 166 5.96 -16.23 0.90
N ARG A 167 6.66 -15.24 0.39
CA ARG A 167 7.88 -14.66 0.97
C ARG A 167 7.68 -13.24 1.48
N GLN A 168 6.46 -12.69 1.36
CA GLN A 168 6.13 -11.39 1.93
C GLN A 168 6.26 -11.44 3.46
N ILE A 169 6.87 -10.41 4.02
CA ILE A 169 6.95 -10.24 5.47
C ILE A 169 5.69 -9.49 5.90
N GLU A 170 4.95 -10.06 6.84
CA GLU A 170 3.72 -9.47 7.36
C GLU A 170 3.79 -9.36 8.89
N VAL A 171 3.39 -8.21 9.43
CA VAL A 171 3.38 -7.97 10.87
C VAL A 171 2.04 -7.35 11.26
N PRO A 172 1.29 -7.94 12.19
CA PRO A 172 0.02 -7.39 12.66
C PRO A 172 0.26 -6.07 13.39
N LYS A 173 -0.74 -5.18 13.33
CA LYS A 173 -0.73 -3.96 14.13
C LYS A 173 -0.69 -4.26 15.62
N TYR A 174 -0.13 -3.33 16.38
CA TYR A 174 -0.27 -3.35 17.84
C TYR A 174 -1.74 -3.43 18.25
N LEU A 175 -2.04 -4.11 19.34
CA LEU A 175 -3.39 -4.18 19.92
C LEU A 175 -3.96 -2.79 20.20
N ARG A 176 -3.11 -1.87 20.63
CA ARG A 176 -3.38 -0.43 20.72
C ARG A 176 -2.25 0.32 20.02
N PRO A 177 -2.54 1.20 19.04
CA PRO A 177 -1.51 1.90 18.27
C PRO A 177 -0.53 2.66 19.16
N ARG A 178 0.74 2.66 18.76
CA ARG A 178 1.72 3.61 19.32
C ARG A 178 1.37 5.02 18.87
N THR A 179 1.54 5.97 19.75
CA THR A 179 1.26 7.39 19.49
C THR A 179 2.52 8.22 19.28
N ASP A 180 3.69 7.58 19.39
CA ASP A 180 4.99 8.19 19.17
C ASP A 180 5.89 7.21 18.40
N THR A 181 6.62 7.71 17.41
CA THR A 181 7.59 6.96 16.61
C THR A 181 8.69 7.93 16.19
N PRO A 182 9.97 7.60 16.35
CA PRO A 182 11.06 8.46 15.94
C PRO A 182 10.99 8.81 14.45
N LYS A 183 11.45 9.99 14.09
CA LYS A 183 11.57 10.40 12.68
C LYS A 183 12.44 9.41 11.92
N LEU A 184 12.13 9.21 10.64
CA LEU A 184 12.87 8.33 9.73
C LEU A 184 12.83 6.84 10.12
N THR A 185 11.86 6.43 10.93
CA THR A 185 11.65 5.02 11.23
C THR A 185 10.99 4.31 10.05
N VAL A 186 11.50 3.13 9.70
CA VAL A 186 10.80 2.17 8.85
C VAL A 186 9.92 1.31 9.75
N GLY A 187 8.65 1.20 9.45
CA GLY A 187 7.69 0.42 10.23
C GLY A 187 6.90 -0.54 9.35
N TYR A 188 6.53 -1.67 9.92
CA TYR A 188 5.48 -2.52 9.40
C TYR A 188 4.15 -2.04 9.99
N GLY A 189 3.18 -1.85 9.12
CA GLY A 189 1.83 -1.53 9.53
C GLY A 189 0.88 -2.48 8.82
N GLY A 190 0.25 -3.37 9.55
CA GLY A 190 -0.75 -4.27 8.99
C GLY A 190 -2.01 -3.56 8.53
#